data_a8a1ce0a1dcdb1a3e6f9f6a8243b43b0
#
_entry.id   a8a1ce0a1dcdb1a3e6f9f6a8243b43b0
#
_cell.length_a   1.000
_cell.length_b   1.000
_cell.length_c   1.000
_cell.angle_alpha   90.00
_cell.angle_beta   90.00
_cell.angle_gamma   90.00
#
_symmetry.space_group_name_H-M   'P 1'
#
loop_
_entity.id
_entity.type
_entity.pdbx_description
1 polymer ?
#
loop_
_entity_poly.entity_id
_entity_poly.type
_entity_poly.pdbx_seq_one_letter_code
_entity_poly.pdbx_strand_id
1 'polypeptide(L)'
;YRELRYEGEDVPTMYSIDPDVVIHLGSFSKIFAPGFRLGWAIAHPDILDKIYVCKQSLDLCPPVFDQYVAAEFLKSGRLDANLKKSIELYKGKRDLLLSLLEQYMPEGVRWTHPEGGLFLFLTMPEGFDAVRFYDTALDAGVAYVAGEFFHPDGSGKNTMRMNFSFMTHQRITEGVKLLAGILRKQQN
;
A
#
# COMPACT_ATOMS: atom_id res chain seq x y z
N TYR A 1 -1.11 2.39 7.50
CA TYR A 1 -1.35 3.25 6.31
C TYR A 1 -2.33 4.40 6.56
N ARG A 2 -3.12 4.34 7.64
CA ARG A 2 -4.10 5.38 7.99
C ARG A 2 -3.46 6.77 8.07
N GLU A 3 -2.29 6.86 8.64
CA GLU A 3 -1.51 8.09 8.79
C GLU A 3 -1.04 8.67 7.45
N LEU A 4 -1.03 7.89 6.38
CA LEU A 4 -0.66 8.33 5.04
C LEU A 4 -1.90 8.74 4.21
N ARG A 5 -2.82 9.47 4.82
CA ARG A 5 -3.98 10.04 4.16
C ARG A 5 -3.61 11.42 3.58
N TYR A 6 -3.96 11.67 2.33
CA TYR A 6 -3.59 12.89 1.59
C TYR A 6 -4.70 13.90 1.55
N GLU A 7 -5.94 13.44 1.54
CA GLU A 7 -7.15 14.26 1.40
C GLU A 7 -8.38 13.49 1.93
N GLY A 8 -9.54 14.14 1.91
CA GLY A 8 -10.78 13.61 2.45
C GLY A 8 -10.87 13.71 3.98
N GLU A 9 -11.93 13.16 4.54
CA GLU A 9 -12.18 13.14 5.98
C GLU A 9 -11.50 11.96 6.65
N ASP A 10 -11.19 12.09 7.94
CA ASP A 10 -10.63 10.99 8.72
C ASP A 10 -11.71 9.89 8.92
N VAL A 11 -11.34 8.66 8.60
CA VAL A 11 -12.25 7.51 8.72
C VAL A 11 -12.06 6.86 10.10
N PRO A 12 -13.13 6.70 10.90
CA PRO A 12 -13.02 6.03 12.18
C PRO A 12 -12.55 4.58 12.00
N THR A 13 -11.77 4.11 12.97
CA THR A 13 -11.32 2.71 12.97
C THR A 13 -12.43 1.78 13.38
N MET A 14 -12.43 0.54 12.89
CA MET A 14 -13.38 -0.48 13.36
C MET A 14 -13.31 -0.66 14.88
N TYR A 15 -12.10 -0.56 15.46
CA TYR A 15 -11.90 -0.60 16.90
C TYR A 15 -12.63 0.52 17.66
N SER A 16 -12.73 1.72 17.09
CA SER A 16 -13.49 2.81 17.71
C SER A 16 -15.01 2.61 17.68
N ILE A 17 -15.49 1.69 16.85
CA ILE A 17 -16.91 1.33 16.74
C ILE A 17 -17.25 0.24 17.74
N ASP A 18 -16.41 -0.81 17.83
CA ASP A 18 -16.63 -1.94 18.75
C ASP A 18 -15.28 -2.47 19.27
N PRO A 19 -14.79 -1.95 20.42
CA PRO A 19 -13.50 -2.34 20.99
C PRO A 19 -13.50 -3.76 21.58
N ASP A 20 -14.67 -4.34 21.85
CA ASP A 20 -14.76 -5.64 22.52
C ASP A 20 -14.46 -6.81 21.58
N VAL A 21 -14.75 -6.64 20.28
CA VAL A 21 -14.60 -7.72 19.29
C VAL A 21 -13.52 -7.41 18.23
N VAL A 22 -13.06 -6.17 18.13
CA VAL A 22 -12.09 -5.77 17.10
C VAL A 22 -10.66 -5.84 17.64
N ILE A 23 -9.78 -6.49 16.89
CA ILE A 23 -8.33 -6.42 17.07
C ILE A 23 -7.80 -5.37 16.08
N HIS A 24 -7.33 -4.25 16.60
CA HIS A 24 -6.72 -3.19 15.79
C HIS A 24 -5.20 -3.41 15.69
N LEU A 25 -4.72 -3.60 14.47
CA LEU A 25 -3.30 -3.81 14.19
C LEU A 25 -2.68 -2.56 13.55
N GLY A 26 -1.49 -2.21 13.99
CA GLY A 26 -0.71 -1.15 13.40
C GLY A 26 0.73 -1.54 13.13
N SER A 27 1.39 -0.79 12.26
CA SER A 27 2.78 -1.05 11.86
C SER A 27 3.56 0.25 11.74
N PHE A 28 4.79 0.23 12.25
CA PHE A 28 5.74 1.33 12.05
C PHE A 28 6.46 1.29 10.70
N SER A 29 6.28 0.22 9.92
CA SER A 29 7.04 -0.02 8.69
C SER A 29 6.86 1.08 7.64
N LYS A 30 5.72 1.76 7.57
CA LYS A 30 5.43 2.77 6.54
C LYS A 30 5.48 4.21 7.04
N ILE A 31 5.49 4.39 8.34
CA ILE A 31 5.47 5.72 8.98
C ILE A 31 6.77 6.05 9.71
N PHE A 32 7.60 5.03 9.99
CA PHE A 32 8.89 5.19 10.66
C PHE A 32 10.01 4.45 9.91
N ALA A 33 10.19 3.14 10.17
CA ALA A 33 11.29 2.38 9.59
C ALA A 33 10.89 0.91 9.36
N PRO A 34 10.86 0.44 8.10
CA PRO A 34 10.46 -0.94 7.79
C PRO A 34 11.46 -1.98 8.31
N GLY A 35 12.75 -1.64 8.42
CA GLY A 35 13.80 -2.54 8.88
C GLY A 35 13.69 -2.92 10.37
N PHE A 36 13.01 -2.13 11.18
CA PHE A 36 12.84 -2.38 12.62
C PHE A 36 11.83 -3.49 12.92
N ARG A 37 11.01 -3.87 11.97
CA ARG A 37 10.02 -4.95 12.10
C ARG A 37 9.07 -4.79 13.30
N LEU A 38 8.71 -3.53 13.61
CA LEU A 38 7.81 -3.20 14.71
C LEU A 38 6.37 -3.03 14.25
N GLY A 39 5.47 -3.57 15.02
CA GLY A 39 4.04 -3.38 14.94
C GLY A 39 3.41 -3.38 16.33
N TRP A 40 2.13 -3.12 16.41
CA TRP A 40 1.37 -3.09 17.66
C TRP A 40 -0.05 -3.61 17.43
N ALA A 41 -0.65 -4.06 18.51
CA ALA A 41 -2.05 -4.49 18.54
C ALA A 41 -2.77 -3.84 19.71
N ILE A 42 -4.03 -3.45 19.50
CA ILE A 42 -4.96 -3.04 20.55
C ILE A 42 -6.18 -3.96 20.44
N ALA A 43 -6.58 -4.57 21.53
CA ALA A 43 -7.72 -5.47 21.61
C ALA A 43 -8.25 -5.57 23.05
N HIS A 44 -9.38 -6.25 23.21
CA HIS A 44 -9.87 -6.61 24.54
C HIS A 44 -8.81 -7.39 25.35
N PRO A 45 -8.67 -7.16 26.67
CA PRO A 45 -7.65 -7.83 27.49
C PRO A 45 -7.61 -9.35 27.35
N ASP A 46 -8.74 -10.03 27.33
CA ASP A 46 -8.81 -11.49 27.19
C ASP A 46 -8.20 -11.99 25.86
N ILE A 47 -8.29 -11.18 24.80
CA ILE A 47 -7.65 -11.46 23.51
C ILE A 47 -6.14 -11.22 23.60
N LEU A 48 -5.73 -10.10 24.23
CA LEU A 48 -4.32 -9.76 24.40
C LEU A 48 -3.58 -10.81 25.20
N ASP A 49 -4.17 -11.38 26.25
CA ASP A 49 -3.59 -12.46 27.03
C ASP A 49 -3.27 -13.70 26.18
N LYS A 50 -4.14 -14.04 25.22
CA LYS A 50 -3.87 -15.12 24.27
C LYS A 50 -2.73 -14.77 23.29
N ILE A 51 -2.70 -13.53 22.83
CA ILE A 51 -1.63 -13.03 21.97
C ILE A 51 -0.29 -13.07 22.70
N TYR A 52 -0.23 -12.70 23.99
CA TYR A 52 0.99 -12.79 24.81
C TYR A 52 1.50 -14.22 24.92
N VAL A 53 0.64 -15.18 25.20
CA VAL A 53 1.03 -16.60 25.27
C VAL A 53 1.59 -17.10 23.95
N CYS A 54 0.92 -16.78 22.83
CA CYS A 54 1.40 -17.14 21.50
C CYS A 54 2.76 -16.48 21.20
N LYS A 55 2.92 -15.20 21.54
CA LYS A 55 4.15 -14.46 21.27
C LYS A 55 5.35 -15.02 22.06
N GLN A 56 5.14 -15.45 23.30
CA GLN A 56 6.18 -16.12 24.08
C GLN A 56 6.73 -17.37 23.39
N SER A 57 5.86 -18.09 22.68
CA SER A 57 6.24 -19.32 21.96
C SER A 57 6.87 -19.04 20.60
N LEU A 58 6.53 -17.89 19.96
CA LEU A 58 7.00 -17.55 18.61
C LEU A 58 8.39 -16.89 18.63
N ASP A 59 8.55 -15.80 19.36
CA ASP A 59 9.75 -14.96 19.31
C ASP A 59 10.07 -14.21 20.62
N LEU A 60 9.31 -14.43 21.68
CA LEU A 60 9.34 -13.71 22.96
C LEU A 60 9.02 -12.22 22.80
N CYS A 61 9.85 -11.47 22.09
CA CYS A 61 9.65 -10.04 21.81
C CYS A 61 10.47 -9.60 20.58
N PRO A 62 10.07 -8.53 19.89
CA PRO A 62 10.94 -7.86 18.92
C PRO A 62 12.22 -7.32 19.59
N PRO A 63 13.28 -6.99 18.82
CA PRO A 63 14.50 -6.41 19.36
C PRO A 63 14.20 -5.20 20.25
N VAL A 64 14.67 -5.24 21.49
CA VAL A 64 14.36 -4.22 22.51
C VAL A 64 14.97 -2.88 22.14
N PHE A 65 16.16 -2.87 21.54
CA PHE A 65 16.80 -1.65 21.06
C PHE A 65 15.90 -0.89 20.09
N ASP A 66 15.32 -1.57 19.10
CA ASP A 66 14.44 -0.97 18.09
C ASP A 66 13.17 -0.39 18.71
N GLN A 67 12.66 -1.03 19.76
CA GLN A 67 11.51 -0.52 20.51
C GLN A 67 11.84 0.78 21.23
N TYR A 68 13.01 0.88 21.89
CA TYR A 68 13.45 2.11 22.55
C TYR A 68 13.68 3.25 21.55
N VAL A 69 14.30 2.96 20.40
CA VAL A 69 14.49 3.96 19.35
C VAL A 69 13.15 4.46 18.81
N ALA A 70 12.19 3.56 18.56
CA ALA A 70 10.86 3.95 18.14
C ALA A 70 10.13 4.78 19.19
N ALA A 71 10.21 4.38 20.47
CA ALA A 71 9.60 5.13 21.56
C ALA A 71 10.18 6.54 21.69
N GLU A 72 11.49 6.68 21.56
CA GLU A 72 12.16 8.00 21.64
C GLU A 72 11.81 8.87 20.40
N PHE A 73 11.71 8.26 19.21
CA PHE A 73 11.26 8.95 18.01
C PHE A 73 9.83 9.49 18.17
N LEU A 74 8.92 8.70 18.74
CA LEU A 74 7.55 9.11 19.01
C LEU A 74 7.49 10.25 20.03
N LYS A 75 8.20 10.12 21.17
CA LYS A 75 8.25 11.14 22.25
C LYS A 75 8.81 12.48 21.75
N SER A 76 9.74 12.44 20.81
CA SER A 76 10.37 13.65 20.28
C SER A 76 9.46 14.46 19.34
N GLY A 77 8.24 13.99 19.00
CA GLY A 77 7.32 14.63 18.05
C GLY A 77 7.80 14.60 16.60
N ARG A 78 8.90 13.91 16.29
CA ARG A 78 9.47 13.84 14.95
C ARG A 78 8.61 13.06 13.98
N LEU A 79 7.73 12.15 14.49
CA LEU A 79 6.82 11.39 13.66
C LEU A 79 5.91 12.32 12.85
N ASP A 80 5.28 13.31 13.49
CA ASP A 80 4.35 14.22 12.82
C ASP A 80 5.02 15.04 11.72
N ALA A 81 6.24 15.53 12.01
CA ALA A 81 7.04 16.26 11.02
C ALA A 81 7.45 15.37 9.83
N ASN A 82 7.77 14.11 10.09
CA ASN A 82 8.09 13.14 9.04
C ASN A 82 6.85 12.76 8.21
N LEU A 83 5.71 12.56 8.87
CA LEU A 83 4.45 12.25 8.19
C LEU A 83 4.03 13.34 7.22
N LYS A 84 4.10 14.61 7.61
CA LYS A 84 3.80 15.76 6.73
C LYS A 84 4.62 15.71 5.44
N LYS A 85 5.94 15.49 5.55
CA LYS A 85 6.84 15.38 4.39
C LYS A 85 6.50 14.18 3.51
N SER A 86 6.20 13.04 4.14
CA SER A 86 5.84 11.81 3.42
C SER A 86 4.51 11.95 2.69
N ILE A 87 3.52 12.59 3.32
CA ILE A 87 2.20 12.88 2.73
C ILE A 87 2.36 13.77 1.50
N GLU A 88 3.10 14.88 1.59
CA GLU A 88 3.37 15.77 0.45
C GLU A 88 4.04 15.02 -0.71
N LEU A 89 5.10 14.26 -0.40
CA LEU A 89 5.84 13.48 -1.39
C LEU A 89 4.96 12.46 -2.10
N TYR A 90 4.21 11.66 -1.34
CA TYR A 90 3.38 10.60 -1.91
C TYR A 90 2.14 11.14 -2.62
N LYS A 91 1.54 12.22 -2.11
CA LYS A 91 0.46 12.92 -2.80
C LYS A 91 0.91 13.40 -4.18
N GLY A 92 2.07 14.06 -4.28
CA GLY A 92 2.59 14.53 -5.56
C GLY A 92 2.86 13.38 -6.55
N LYS A 93 3.37 12.24 -6.08
CA LYS A 93 3.58 11.05 -6.92
C LYS A 93 2.26 10.40 -7.36
N ARG A 94 1.26 10.31 -6.47
CA ARG A 94 -0.09 9.84 -6.80
C ARG A 94 -0.74 10.72 -7.87
N ASP A 95 -0.72 12.03 -7.67
CA ASP A 95 -1.34 12.99 -8.58
C ASP A 95 -0.69 12.93 -9.97
N LEU A 96 0.64 12.82 -10.01
CA LEU A 96 1.37 12.59 -11.27
C LEU A 96 0.92 11.29 -11.94
N LEU A 97 0.89 10.17 -11.19
CA LEU A 97 0.49 8.89 -11.76
C LEU A 97 -0.94 8.95 -12.31
N LEU A 98 -1.89 9.52 -11.57
CA LEU A 98 -3.28 9.67 -12.04
C LEU A 98 -3.36 10.49 -13.33
N SER A 99 -2.66 11.62 -13.41
CA SER A 99 -2.65 12.46 -14.62
C SER A 99 -2.04 11.75 -15.84
N LEU A 100 -1.02 10.92 -15.62
CA LEU A 100 -0.41 10.14 -16.69
C LEU A 100 -1.29 8.97 -17.13
N LEU A 101 -2.01 8.33 -16.21
CA LEU A 101 -2.98 7.30 -16.57
C LEU A 101 -4.10 7.88 -17.44
N GLU A 102 -4.65 9.03 -17.06
CA GLU A 102 -5.65 9.74 -17.87
C GLU A 102 -5.14 10.07 -19.28
N GLN A 103 -3.88 10.49 -19.38
CA GLN A 103 -3.29 10.90 -20.66
C GLN A 103 -2.92 9.73 -21.58
N TYR A 104 -2.46 8.62 -21.03
CA TYR A 104 -1.80 7.58 -21.82
C TYR A 104 -2.52 6.23 -21.85
N MET A 105 -3.41 5.90 -20.91
CA MET A 105 -4.03 4.58 -20.91
C MET A 105 -4.98 4.40 -22.11
N PRO A 106 -5.04 3.19 -22.68
CA PRO A 106 -5.99 2.88 -23.72
C PRO A 106 -7.43 2.86 -23.19
N GLU A 107 -8.38 2.98 -24.11
CA GLU A 107 -9.81 2.91 -23.80
C GLU A 107 -10.17 1.61 -23.09
N GLY A 108 -11.12 1.68 -22.16
CA GLY A 108 -11.58 0.53 -21.37
C GLY A 108 -10.75 0.23 -20.11
N VAL A 109 -9.57 0.83 -19.94
CA VAL A 109 -8.81 0.75 -18.69
C VAL A 109 -9.37 1.75 -17.69
N ARG A 110 -9.59 1.28 -16.45
CA ARG A 110 -10.07 2.11 -15.32
C ARG A 110 -9.09 1.99 -14.16
N TRP A 111 -9.15 2.91 -13.22
CA TRP A 111 -8.30 2.89 -12.04
C TRP A 111 -8.98 3.51 -10.82
N THR A 112 -8.48 3.14 -9.65
CA THR A 112 -8.92 3.73 -8.38
C THR A 112 -8.27 5.10 -8.16
N HIS A 113 -8.95 5.98 -7.42
CA HIS A 113 -8.46 7.31 -7.00
C HIS A 113 -8.25 7.29 -5.48
N PRO A 114 -7.09 6.81 -4.98
CA PRO A 114 -6.87 6.68 -3.55
C PRO A 114 -6.66 8.03 -2.88
N GLU A 115 -7.34 8.27 -1.77
CA GLU A 115 -7.18 9.45 -0.92
C GLU A 115 -5.98 9.34 0.03
N GLY A 116 -5.26 8.23 -0.01
CA GLY A 116 -4.10 7.95 0.81
C GLY A 116 -3.40 6.64 0.42
N GLY A 117 -2.45 6.22 1.22
CA GLY A 117 -1.71 4.97 1.01
C GLY A 117 -0.59 5.07 -0.02
N LEU A 118 -0.23 3.95 -0.65
CA LEU A 118 0.95 3.84 -1.50
C LEU A 118 0.67 3.18 -2.85
N PHE A 119 -0.60 2.80 -3.09
CA PHE A 119 -0.99 1.96 -4.20
C PHE A 119 -2.29 2.46 -4.83
N LEU A 120 -2.47 2.14 -6.12
CA LEU A 120 -3.73 2.15 -6.80
C LEU A 120 -3.93 0.83 -7.57
N PHE A 121 -5.16 0.53 -7.94
CA PHE A 121 -5.50 -0.60 -8.81
C PHE A 121 -5.91 -0.11 -10.18
N LEU A 122 -5.37 -0.75 -11.21
CA LEU A 122 -5.87 -0.67 -12.57
C LEU A 122 -6.84 -1.83 -12.80
N THR A 123 -7.91 -1.57 -13.53
CA THR A 123 -8.85 -2.58 -14.01
C THR A 123 -8.85 -2.57 -15.52
N MET A 124 -8.42 -3.66 -16.11
CA MET A 124 -8.40 -3.89 -17.56
C MET A 124 -9.77 -4.34 -18.05
N PRO A 125 -10.03 -4.28 -19.37
CA PRO A 125 -11.22 -4.87 -19.96
C PRO A 125 -11.42 -6.33 -19.55
N GLU A 126 -12.66 -6.79 -19.62
CA GLU A 126 -13.02 -8.19 -19.35
C GLU A 126 -12.25 -9.14 -20.27
N GLY A 127 -11.84 -10.29 -19.74
CA GLY A 127 -11.01 -11.26 -20.46
C GLY A 127 -9.50 -11.02 -20.37
N PHE A 128 -9.05 -9.88 -19.87
CA PHE A 128 -7.63 -9.66 -19.61
C PHE A 128 -7.14 -10.51 -18.43
N ASP A 129 -5.93 -11.06 -18.55
CA ASP A 129 -5.30 -11.86 -17.49
C ASP A 129 -3.97 -11.20 -17.09
N ALA A 130 -3.98 -10.56 -15.92
CA ALA A 130 -2.83 -9.82 -15.41
C ALA A 130 -1.67 -10.73 -14.98
N VAL A 131 -1.93 -12.00 -14.65
CA VAL A 131 -0.87 -12.96 -14.32
C VAL A 131 -0.12 -13.34 -15.60
N ARG A 132 -0.83 -13.68 -16.68
CA ARG A 132 -0.22 -14.02 -17.97
C ARG A 132 0.50 -12.84 -18.63
N PHE A 133 0.00 -11.64 -18.41
CA PHE A 133 0.60 -10.42 -18.97
C PHE A 133 1.87 -9.97 -18.23
N TYR A 134 2.12 -10.52 -17.04
CA TYR A 134 3.20 -10.04 -16.15
C TYR A 134 4.59 -10.10 -16.81
N ASP A 135 4.96 -11.20 -17.44
CA ASP A 135 6.27 -11.35 -18.08
C ASP A 135 6.46 -10.34 -19.22
N THR A 136 5.43 -10.10 -20.02
CA THR A 136 5.47 -9.06 -21.08
C THR A 136 5.70 -7.67 -20.51
N ALA A 137 5.08 -7.35 -19.38
CA ALA A 137 5.27 -6.07 -18.71
C ALA A 137 6.66 -5.96 -18.08
N LEU A 138 7.14 -7.03 -17.47
CA LEU A 138 8.46 -7.07 -16.84
C LEU A 138 9.58 -6.91 -17.86
N ASP A 139 9.50 -7.58 -19.01
CA ASP A 139 10.43 -7.45 -20.12
C ASP A 139 10.45 -6.02 -20.68
N ALA A 140 9.33 -5.32 -20.63
CA ALA A 140 9.24 -3.91 -20.99
C ALA A 140 9.71 -2.95 -19.88
N GLY A 141 10.12 -3.47 -18.71
CA GLY A 141 10.63 -2.69 -17.57
C GLY A 141 9.54 -2.20 -16.60
N VAL A 142 8.35 -2.78 -16.62
CA VAL A 142 7.24 -2.45 -15.72
C VAL A 142 6.87 -3.64 -14.87
N ALA A 143 6.95 -3.50 -13.54
CA ALA A 143 6.52 -4.50 -12.58
C ALA A 143 5.24 -4.03 -11.84
N TYR A 144 4.33 -4.95 -11.60
CA TYR A 144 3.11 -4.75 -10.82
C TYR A 144 2.78 -6.01 -10.01
N VAL A 145 1.73 -5.99 -9.22
CA VAL A 145 1.21 -7.20 -8.58
C VAL A 145 -0.16 -7.50 -9.18
N ALA A 146 -0.34 -8.70 -9.75
CA ALA A 146 -1.62 -9.11 -10.31
C ALA A 146 -2.70 -9.13 -9.22
N GLY A 147 -3.89 -8.64 -9.58
CA GLY A 147 -4.97 -8.44 -8.62
C GLY A 147 -5.57 -9.73 -8.08
N GLU A 148 -5.53 -10.81 -8.85
CA GLU A 148 -5.98 -12.14 -8.43
C GLU A 148 -5.42 -12.55 -7.05
N PHE A 149 -4.18 -12.16 -6.73
CA PHE A 149 -3.54 -12.49 -5.45
C PHE A 149 -4.14 -11.76 -4.23
N PHE A 150 -5.04 -10.81 -4.45
CA PHE A 150 -5.75 -10.09 -3.38
C PHE A 150 -7.19 -10.58 -3.18
N HIS A 151 -7.62 -11.59 -3.96
CA HIS A 151 -8.96 -12.14 -3.94
C HIS A 151 -8.95 -13.60 -3.48
N PRO A 152 -9.65 -13.96 -2.40
CA PRO A 152 -9.64 -15.32 -1.85
C PRO A 152 -10.34 -16.35 -2.77
N ASP A 153 -11.18 -15.89 -3.68
CA ASP A 153 -11.96 -16.70 -4.63
C ASP A 153 -11.31 -16.80 -6.02
N GLY A 154 -10.11 -16.24 -6.22
CA GLY A 154 -9.44 -16.22 -7.53
C GLY A 154 -10.06 -15.25 -8.55
N SER A 155 -10.93 -14.35 -8.12
CA SER A 155 -11.44 -13.25 -8.95
C SER A 155 -10.38 -12.16 -9.15
N GLY A 156 -10.72 -11.06 -9.82
CA GLY A 156 -9.80 -9.93 -10.01
C GLY A 156 -8.67 -10.19 -11.02
N LYS A 157 -8.80 -11.19 -11.89
CA LYS A 157 -7.78 -11.55 -12.89
C LYS A 157 -7.42 -10.43 -13.84
N ASN A 158 -8.36 -9.55 -14.13
CA ASN A 158 -8.16 -8.37 -14.98
C ASN A 158 -7.72 -7.14 -14.22
N THR A 159 -7.20 -7.27 -13.01
CA THR A 159 -6.74 -6.14 -12.22
C THR A 159 -5.25 -6.24 -11.89
N MET A 160 -4.61 -5.09 -11.67
CA MET A 160 -3.23 -5.02 -11.21
C MET A 160 -3.02 -3.88 -10.22
N ARG A 161 -2.24 -4.16 -9.16
CA ARG A 161 -1.87 -3.16 -8.17
C ARG A 161 -0.56 -2.47 -8.58
N MET A 162 -0.62 -1.15 -8.70
CA MET A 162 0.54 -0.29 -8.99
C MET A 162 1.01 0.43 -7.72
N ASN A 163 2.32 0.54 -7.57
CA ASN A 163 2.95 1.33 -6.51
C ASN A 163 3.43 2.68 -7.07
N PHE A 164 3.14 3.78 -6.39
CA PHE A 164 3.64 5.10 -6.74
C PHE A 164 4.66 5.67 -5.73
N SER A 165 4.86 5.02 -4.60
CA SER A 165 5.64 5.60 -3.51
C SER A 165 7.16 5.54 -3.74
N PHE A 166 7.68 4.48 -4.35
CA PHE A 166 9.11 4.20 -4.43
C PHE A 166 9.80 4.96 -5.57
N MET A 167 9.24 4.93 -6.78
CA MET A 167 9.89 5.45 -7.97
C MET A 167 9.97 7.00 -7.98
N THR A 168 10.94 7.54 -8.71
CA THR A 168 11.01 8.99 -9.00
C THR A 168 9.91 9.42 -9.97
N HIS A 169 9.59 10.70 -10.03
CA HIS A 169 8.61 11.25 -10.98
C HIS A 169 8.94 10.87 -12.43
N GLN A 170 10.22 10.93 -12.81
CA GLN A 170 10.68 10.53 -14.13
C GLN A 170 10.37 9.05 -14.40
N ARG A 171 10.69 8.14 -13.47
CA ARG A 171 10.44 6.70 -13.61
C ARG A 171 8.95 6.36 -13.65
N ILE A 172 8.12 7.08 -12.90
CA ILE A 172 6.66 6.94 -12.97
C ILE A 172 6.20 7.31 -14.39
N THR A 173 6.68 8.42 -14.95
CA THR A 173 6.33 8.86 -16.30
C THR A 173 6.75 7.86 -17.37
N GLU A 174 7.98 7.36 -17.30
CA GLU A 174 8.50 6.34 -18.23
C GLU A 174 7.70 5.05 -18.13
N GLY A 175 7.46 4.55 -16.90
CA GLY A 175 6.73 3.31 -16.65
C GLY A 175 5.30 3.34 -17.17
N VAL A 176 4.58 4.44 -16.98
CA VAL A 176 3.20 4.58 -17.50
C VAL A 176 3.19 4.57 -19.04
N LYS A 177 4.12 5.25 -19.69
CA LYS A 177 4.22 5.26 -21.17
C LYS A 177 4.54 3.88 -21.73
N LEU A 178 5.46 3.16 -21.08
CA LEU A 178 5.80 1.78 -21.45
C LEU A 178 4.59 0.86 -21.30
N LEU A 179 3.93 0.90 -20.14
CA LEU A 179 2.72 0.10 -19.88
C LEU A 179 1.64 0.36 -20.90
N ALA A 180 1.32 1.63 -21.16
CA ALA A 180 0.32 2.01 -22.15
C ALA A 180 0.68 1.53 -23.57
N GLY A 181 1.97 1.59 -23.94
CA GLY A 181 2.46 1.12 -25.24
C GLY A 181 2.28 -0.39 -25.45
N ILE A 182 2.58 -1.20 -24.43
CA ILE A 182 2.42 -2.66 -24.53
C ILE A 182 0.95 -3.09 -24.46
N LEU A 183 0.11 -2.39 -23.67
CA LEU A 183 -1.34 -2.67 -23.61
C LEU A 183 -2.02 -2.40 -24.96
N ARG A 184 -1.68 -1.30 -25.67
CA ARG A 184 -2.22 -1.04 -27.01
C ARG A 184 -1.84 -2.10 -28.03
N LYS A 185 -0.65 -2.70 -27.92
CA LYS A 185 -0.23 -3.78 -28.83
C LYS A 185 -0.98 -5.09 -28.60
N GLN A 186 -1.53 -5.30 -27.41
CA GLN A 186 -2.35 -6.47 -27.11
C GLN A 186 -3.81 -6.35 -27.56
N GLN A 187 -4.29 -5.12 -27.75
CA GLN A 187 -5.67 -4.87 -28.21
C GLN A 187 -5.81 -4.93 -29.74
N ASN A 188 -4.70 -4.89 -30.47
CA ASN A 188 -4.63 -5.05 -31.94
C ASN A 188 -4.28 -6.47 -32.34
#